data_84960f47d368fd5f97aa34d1d9d4aabc
#
_entry.id   84960f47d368fd5f97aa34d1d9d4aabc
#
_cell.length_a   1.000
_cell.length_b   1.000
_cell.length_c   1.000
_cell.angle_alpha   90.00
_cell.angle_beta   90.00
_cell.angle_gamma   90.00
#
_symmetry.space_group_name_H-M   'P 1'
#
loop_
_entity.id
_entity.type
_entity.pdbx_description
1 polymer ?
#
loop_
_entity_poly.entity_id
_entity_poly.type
_entity_poly.pdbx_seq_one_letter_code
_entity_poly.pdbx_strand_id
1 'polypeptide(L)'
;LKTVVIKKSGKQFNTVKSQMNRNDIDEIVIATDAGREGELVARWIIEKSQVKKPIKRLWISSSTDKAIKDGFAKLRSGKEYENLYYSAIARAEADWIIGINATRALTTKYNAQLSCGRVQTPTLAMLLKREEEIRNFKPKEYYGLELIATKGNSDIKFIWNDKNNNSSTFSKEKIESTLKKVKGVDIKISEVNKSYKKKYSPALYDLTELQRDANKMFGFSAKETLSIMQKLYEHHKVLTYPRTDSRYLTSDIVGTLKDRIKAVNISDYSKICNRLLKSNIIANKSFVDNSKVTDHHAIIPTEQKVFMSDFSDKERKIYNLVVKRFLAVLSPPFEYEQTTISATVEGEIFKAKGNKVINLGWKESYKDIEDEDEYESIPNVLEKDVLKVKGLKITSGKTNPPPYLNEGTLLTAMEKNGLGTVATRADIIEKLFNSFLMEKKNKDIYITSKGRQLLDLVPVDLKTPELTASWEKKLLDISKGKLSKNTFINDMKDYSKDIVLEVKNSDNKFKHDNLTKNRCPECGKFMLEVNGKKGKMLICEDRECNTRKTISQVTNSRCPNCHKKLELRGEGEGRLFTCSCGYREKLSSFNKRKQEEKQKASKKDVNQYLKNQNKNQETFNNPFAEALAKLKNK
;
A
#
# COMPACT_ATOMS: atom_id res chain seq x y z
N LEU A 1 15.47 15.55 24.52
CA LEU A 1 16.03 14.56 23.59
C LEU A 1 17.27 15.13 22.89
N LYS A 2 18.26 14.28 22.59
CA LYS A 2 19.48 14.67 21.88
C LYS A 2 19.44 14.13 20.45
N THR A 3 19.46 15.03 19.47
CA THR A 3 19.57 14.65 18.05
C THR A 3 20.98 14.12 17.74
N VAL A 4 21.05 13.10 16.88
CA VAL A 4 22.30 12.53 16.40
C VAL A 4 22.32 12.45 14.88
N VAL A 5 23.49 12.66 14.27
CA VAL A 5 23.65 12.47 12.82
C VAL A 5 23.79 10.99 12.53
N ILE A 6 22.94 10.47 11.65
CA ILE A 6 22.99 9.07 11.23
C ILE A 6 24.28 8.83 10.43
N LYS A 7 25.02 7.77 10.75
CA LYS A 7 26.32 7.45 10.10
C LYS A 7 26.27 7.49 8.58
N LYS A 8 25.20 6.96 7.98
CA LYS A 8 24.98 6.95 6.52
C LYS A 8 24.87 8.36 5.91
N SER A 9 24.31 9.33 6.66
CA SER A 9 24.12 10.72 6.22
C SER A 9 25.24 11.66 6.65
N GLY A 10 26.25 11.17 7.36
CA GLY A 10 27.30 12.01 7.97
C GLY A 10 28.06 12.85 6.96
N LYS A 11 28.43 12.28 5.80
CA LYS A 11 29.13 13.02 4.72
C LYS A 11 28.29 14.18 4.22
N GLN A 12 27.01 13.93 3.89
CA GLN A 12 26.10 14.97 3.40
C GLN A 12 25.84 16.04 4.45
N PHE A 13 25.63 15.65 5.71
CA PHE A 13 25.45 16.60 6.80
C PHE A 13 26.67 17.53 6.95
N ASN A 14 27.90 16.99 6.90
CA ASN A 14 29.12 17.80 7.00
C ASN A 14 29.27 18.75 5.82
N THR A 15 28.93 18.34 4.60
CA THR A 15 28.91 19.21 3.43
C THR A 15 27.93 20.37 3.62
N VAL A 16 26.69 20.08 4.02
CA VAL A 16 25.66 21.11 4.25
C VAL A 16 26.09 22.06 5.38
N LYS A 17 26.58 21.51 6.50
CA LYS A 17 27.11 22.29 7.62
C LYS A 17 28.22 23.25 7.17
N SER A 18 29.20 22.76 6.39
CA SER A 18 30.29 23.57 5.88
C SER A 18 29.79 24.72 5.01
N GLN A 19 28.86 24.44 4.09
CA GLN A 19 28.28 25.48 3.21
C GLN A 19 27.51 26.55 4.01
N MET A 20 26.67 26.15 4.95
CA MET A 20 25.90 27.09 5.77
C MET A 20 26.77 28.00 6.65
N ASN A 21 27.98 27.56 7.05
CA ASN A 21 28.89 28.33 7.90
C ASN A 21 29.91 29.18 7.12
N ARG A 22 29.87 29.21 5.79
CA ARG A 22 30.74 30.06 4.98
C ARG A 22 30.50 31.54 5.30
N ASN A 23 31.55 32.34 5.29
CA ASN A 23 31.48 33.78 5.63
C ASN A 23 30.75 34.61 4.55
N ASP A 24 30.74 34.12 3.30
CA ASP A 24 30.09 34.76 2.16
C ASP A 24 28.60 34.44 2.02
N ILE A 25 28.02 33.72 2.98
CA ILE A 25 26.58 33.43 3.05
C ILE A 25 25.93 34.35 4.09
N ASP A 26 24.95 35.12 3.70
CA ASP A 26 24.25 36.09 4.56
C ASP A 26 23.02 35.50 5.23
N GLU A 27 22.27 34.61 4.55
CA GLU A 27 21.03 34.02 5.05
C GLU A 27 20.88 32.56 4.61
N ILE A 28 20.03 31.81 5.32
CA ILE A 28 19.66 30.43 5.02
C ILE A 28 18.21 30.37 4.55
N VAL A 29 17.98 29.85 3.35
CA VAL A 29 16.63 29.59 2.84
C VAL A 29 16.26 28.12 3.05
N ILE A 30 15.25 27.87 3.87
CA ILE A 30 14.65 26.55 4.01
C ILE A 30 13.75 26.28 2.80
N ALA A 31 14.16 25.32 1.96
CA ALA A 31 13.44 24.91 0.75
C ALA A 31 13.00 23.44 0.79
N THR A 32 12.92 22.86 1.98
CA THR A 32 12.34 21.52 2.20
C THR A 32 10.81 21.56 2.00
N ASP A 33 10.17 20.37 1.97
CA ASP A 33 8.73 20.24 1.76
C ASP A 33 7.92 21.26 2.56
N ALA A 34 6.85 21.79 1.98
CA ALA A 34 6.01 22.83 2.57
C ALA A 34 5.06 22.25 3.64
N GLY A 35 5.61 21.62 4.67
CA GLY A 35 4.85 20.94 5.71
C GLY A 35 5.64 20.77 7.03
N ARG A 36 4.99 20.17 8.03
CA ARG A 36 5.57 19.92 9.35
C ARG A 36 6.88 19.12 9.29
N GLU A 37 6.92 18.09 8.47
CA GLU A 37 8.07 17.17 8.36
C GLU A 37 9.27 17.89 7.71
N GLY A 38 9.02 18.68 6.66
CA GLY A 38 10.07 19.47 6.02
C GLY A 38 10.65 20.54 6.95
N GLU A 39 9.82 21.21 7.73
CA GLU A 39 10.26 22.19 8.73
C GLU A 39 11.09 21.52 9.83
N LEU A 40 10.66 20.36 10.34
CA LEU A 40 11.37 19.60 11.36
C LEU A 40 12.79 19.22 10.91
N VAL A 41 12.91 18.63 9.72
CA VAL A 41 14.20 18.17 9.19
C VAL A 41 15.17 19.34 8.99
N ALA A 42 14.69 20.43 8.37
CA ALA A 42 15.51 21.62 8.14
C ALA A 42 16.00 22.24 9.44
N ARG A 43 15.13 22.43 10.42
CA ARG A 43 15.49 23.02 11.72
C ARG A 43 16.48 22.14 12.49
N TRP A 44 16.30 20.83 12.51
CA TRP A 44 17.25 19.92 13.15
C TRP A 44 18.64 19.99 12.50
N ILE A 45 18.73 20.15 11.17
CA ILE A 45 20.01 20.31 10.47
C ILE A 45 20.67 21.64 10.87
N ILE A 46 19.91 22.73 10.89
CA ILE A 46 20.39 24.09 11.24
C ILE A 46 20.86 24.11 12.70
N GLU A 47 20.05 23.62 13.64
CA GLU A 47 20.41 23.55 15.07
C GLU A 47 21.67 22.69 15.31
N LYS A 48 21.72 21.51 14.67
CA LYS A 48 22.87 20.60 14.80
C LYS A 48 24.15 21.16 14.17
N SER A 49 24.00 22.02 13.16
CA SER A 49 25.11 22.72 12.51
C SER A 49 25.57 23.98 13.28
N GLN A 50 24.79 24.42 14.29
CA GLN A 50 25.05 25.61 15.10
C GLN A 50 25.13 26.93 14.29
N VAL A 51 24.35 27.01 13.19
CA VAL A 51 24.28 28.19 12.34
C VAL A 51 23.42 29.26 13.00
N LYS A 52 23.91 30.52 13.02
CA LYS A 52 23.22 31.67 13.64
C LYS A 52 22.71 32.70 12.62
N LYS A 53 22.76 32.36 11.33
CA LYS A 53 22.34 33.27 10.25
C LYS A 53 20.83 33.42 10.19
N PRO A 54 20.30 34.54 9.63
CA PRO A 54 18.88 34.72 9.39
C PRO A 54 18.29 33.57 8.56
N ILE A 55 17.07 33.16 8.91
CA ILE A 55 16.38 32.06 8.23
C ILE A 55 15.18 32.63 7.47
N LYS A 56 15.10 32.29 6.19
CA LYS A 56 13.97 32.52 5.32
C LYS A 56 13.29 31.19 4.98
N ARG A 57 12.03 31.23 4.60
CA ARG A 57 11.25 30.05 4.21
C ARG A 57 10.71 30.21 2.79
N LEU A 58 11.08 29.29 1.92
CA LEU A 58 10.47 29.07 0.62
C LEU A 58 9.29 28.10 0.81
N TRP A 59 8.07 28.55 0.54
CA TRP A 59 6.85 27.76 0.68
C TRP A 59 6.18 27.54 -0.65
N ILE A 60 6.44 26.40 -1.29
CA ILE A 60 5.89 26.00 -2.59
C ILE A 60 5.43 24.55 -2.56
N SER A 61 4.35 24.23 -3.27
CA SER A 61 3.80 22.88 -3.43
C SER A 61 4.00 22.32 -4.86
N SER A 62 4.71 23.06 -5.70
CA SER A 62 5.05 22.67 -7.08
C SER A 62 6.50 23.04 -7.39
N SER A 63 7.16 22.26 -8.25
CA SER A 63 8.54 22.45 -8.67
C SER A 63 8.65 23.04 -10.10
N THR A 64 7.59 23.67 -10.62
CA THR A 64 7.67 24.37 -11.90
C THR A 64 8.56 25.63 -11.78
N ASP A 65 9.22 26.03 -12.88
CA ASP A 65 10.05 27.24 -12.91
C ASP A 65 9.27 28.47 -12.43
N LYS A 66 7.99 28.55 -12.80
CA LYS A 66 7.08 29.60 -12.36
C LYS A 66 6.89 29.59 -10.85
N ALA A 67 6.53 28.43 -10.27
CA ALA A 67 6.30 28.31 -8.83
C ALA A 67 7.57 28.60 -8.03
N ILE A 68 8.73 28.17 -8.51
CA ILE A 68 10.03 28.46 -7.89
C ILE A 68 10.31 29.98 -7.92
N LYS A 69 10.21 30.65 -9.08
CA LYS A 69 10.43 32.09 -9.21
C LYS A 69 9.47 32.88 -8.33
N ASP A 70 8.17 32.57 -8.38
CA ASP A 70 7.14 33.23 -7.57
C ASP A 70 7.37 33.01 -6.08
N GLY A 71 7.84 31.81 -5.69
CA GLY A 71 8.17 31.45 -4.32
C GLY A 71 9.36 32.23 -3.77
N PHE A 72 10.45 32.36 -4.55
CA PHE A 72 11.61 33.16 -4.16
C PHE A 72 11.29 34.65 -4.07
N ALA A 73 10.41 35.16 -4.93
CA ALA A 73 9.92 36.55 -4.84
C ALA A 73 9.06 36.79 -3.57
N LYS A 74 8.55 35.75 -2.92
CA LYS A 74 7.66 35.78 -1.74
C LYS A 74 8.25 35.08 -0.53
N LEU A 75 9.57 35.07 -0.37
CA LEU A 75 10.22 34.46 0.79
C LEU A 75 9.69 35.07 2.09
N ARG A 76 9.35 34.21 3.04
CA ARG A 76 8.84 34.61 4.36
C ARG A 76 9.91 34.47 5.43
N SER A 77 9.71 35.17 6.56
CA SER A 77 10.58 35.00 7.71
C SER A 77 10.44 33.59 8.29
N GLY A 78 11.57 32.93 8.61
CA GLY A 78 11.56 31.65 9.29
C GLY A 78 10.81 31.67 10.64
N LYS A 79 10.72 32.84 11.29
CA LYS A 79 9.98 33.00 12.56
C LYS A 79 8.50 32.72 12.43
N GLU A 80 7.89 32.96 11.28
CA GLU A 80 6.46 32.67 11.05
C GLU A 80 6.13 31.18 11.14
N TYR A 81 7.14 30.32 10.99
CA TYR A 81 7.01 28.86 10.99
C TYR A 81 7.49 28.19 12.29
N GLU A 82 7.85 28.95 13.32
CA GLU A 82 8.32 28.40 14.59
C GLU A 82 7.24 27.53 15.29
N ASN A 83 5.99 27.97 15.28
CA ASN A 83 4.90 27.18 15.86
C ASN A 83 4.66 25.87 15.08
N LEU A 84 4.84 25.87 13.77
CA LEU A 84 4.79 24.66 12.96
C LEU A 84 5.91 23.70 13.34
N TYR A 85 7.14 24.21 13.53
CA TYR A 85 8.28 23.46 14.02
C TYR A 85 8.05 22.89 15.43
N TYR A 86 7.50 23.70 16.36
CA TYR A 86 7.16 23.23 17.70
C TYR A 86 6.10 22.12 17.68
N SER A 87 5.12 22.21 16.81
CA SER A 87 4.14 21.13 16.58
C SER A 87 4.82 19.84 16.09
N ALA A 88 5.75 19.96 15.16
CA ALA A 88 6.48 18.81 14.62
C ALA A 88 7.40 18.13 15.66
N ILE A 89 8.14 18.92 16.45
CA ILE A 89 8.92 18.41 17.59
C ILE A 89 8.01 17.74 18.62
N ALA A 90 6.94 18.42 19.02
CA ALA A 90 6.00 17.89 20.01
C ALA A 90 5.47 16.51 19.61
N ARG A 91 5.13 16.34 18.33
CA ARG A 91 4.72 15.04 17.78
C ARG A 91 5.83 13.99 17.89
N ALA A 92 7.04 14.32 17.42
CA ALA A 92 8.17 13.38 17.43
C ALA A 92 8.56 12.96 18.86
N GLU A 93 8.58 13.90 19.81
CA GLU A 93 8.87 13.64 21.21
C GLU A 93 7.79 12.80 21.89
N ALA A 94 6.50 13.12 21.67
CA ALA A 94 5.38 12.38 22.22
C ALA A 94 5.35 10.93 21.70
N ASP A 95 5.49 10.73 20.40
CA ASP A 95 5.55 9.40 19.79
C ASP A 95 6.71 8.57 20.36
N TRP A 96 7.84 9.20 20.61
CA TRP A 96 9.00 8.54 21.21
C TRP A 96 8.76 8.21 22.69
N ILE A 97 8.29 9.17 23.51
CA ILE A 97 8.02 8.98 24.94
C ILE A 97 7.05 7.82 25.15
N ILE A 98 5.89 7.86 24.52
CA ILE A 98 4.86 6.83 24.67
C ILE A 98 5.35 5.50 24.09
N GLY A 99 5.85 5.51 22.87
CA GLY A 99 6.26 4.30 22.19
C GLY A 99 7.34 3.52 22.92
N ILE A 100 8.39 4.21 23.43
CA ILE A 100 9.49 3.53 24.10
C ILE A 100 9.09 3.04 25.51
N ASN A 101 8.41 3.86 26.30
CA ASN A 101 8.07 3.50 27.68
C ASN A 101 7.03 2.39 27.73
N ALA A 102 5.96 2.48 26.94
CA ALA A 102 4.94 1.44 26.85
C ALA A 102 5.53 0.11 26.31
N THR A 103 6.34 0.16 25.25
CA THR A 103 7.02 -1.02 24.70
C THR A 103 7.96 -1.65 25.74
N ARG A 104 8.73 -0.86 26.47
CA ARG A 104 9.64 -1.38 27.51
C ARG A 104 8.89 -1.97 28.69
N ALA A 105 7.84 -1.31 29.18
CA ALA A 105 6.99 -1.83 30.26
C ALA A 105 6.42 -3.21 29.90
N LEU A 106 5.78 -3.33 28.74
CA LEU A 106 5.24 -4.59 28.24
C LEU A 106 6.34 -5.65 28.05
N THR A 107 7.44 -5.29 27.39
CA THR A 107 8.53 -6.22 27.09
C THR A 107 9.21 -6.73 28.37
N THR A 108 9.38 -5.86 29.37
CA THR A 108 10.01 -6.24 30.63
C THR A 108 9.11 -7.10 31.48
N LYS A 109 7.82 -6.72 31.62
CA LYS A 109 6.86 -7.47 32.43
C LYS A 109 6.60 -8.87 31.89
N TYR A 110 6.38 -8.98 30.58
CA TYR A 110 5.92 -10.24 29.94
C TYR A 110 7.04 -11.05 29.29
N ASN A 111 8.28 -10.62 29.40
CA ASN A 111 9.43 -11.28 28.78
C ASN A 111 9.25 -11.59 27.29
N ALA A 112 8.55 -10.72 26.56
CA ALA A 112 8.26 -10.87 25.14
C ALA A 112 8.49 -9.54 24.41
N GLN A 113 8.97 -9.57 23.17
CA GLN A 113 9.11 -8.38 22.35
C GLN A 113 7.73 -7.87 21.93
N LEU A 114 7.13 -7.03 22.76
CA LEU A 114 5.79 -6.46 22.58
C LEU A 114 5.91 -4.97 22.27
N SER A 115 5.87 -4.65 20.97
CA SER A 115 5.92 -3.27 20.50
C SER A 115 4.53 -2.68 20.41
N CYS A 116 4.31 -1.52 21.03
CA CYS A 116 3.06 -0.78 20.94
C CYS A 116 3.30 0.71 20.62
N GLY A 117 2.25 1.41 20.24
CA GLY A 117 2.28 2.84 19.94
C GLY A 117 0.95 3.34 19.40
N ARG A 118 0.71 4.65 19.49
CA ARG A 118 -0.60 5.28 19.19
C ARG A 118 -1.16 5.04 17.79
N VAL A 119 -0.35 4.62 16.82
CA VAL A 119 -0.80 4.29 15.46
C VAL A 119 -0.78 2.78 15.21
N GLN A 120 0.28 2.08 15.63
CA GLN A 120 0.43 0.63 15.44
C GLN A 120 -0.67 -0.16 16.13
N THR A 121 -0.95 0.18 17.39
CA THR A 121 -1.89 -0.56 18.23
C THR A 121 -3.34 -0.43 17.73
N PRO A 122 -3.88 0.78 17.42
CA PRO A 122 -5.20 0.89 16.81
C PRO A 122 -5.29 0.22 15.43
N THR A 123 -4.22 0.26 14.64
CA THR A 123 -4.18 -0.45 13.35
C THR A 123 -4.35 -1.96 13.53
N LEU A 124 -3.68 -2.53 14.55
CA LEU A 124 -3.83 -3.94 14.91
C LEU A 124 -5.23 -4.25 15.47
N ALA A 125 -5.80 -3.34 16.26
CA ALA A 125 -7.16 -3.49 16.81
C ALA A 125 -8.25 -3.51 15.71
N MET A 126 -8.06 -2.77 14.62
CA MET A 126 -8.96 -2.84 13.46
C MET A 126 -8.98 -4.22 12.80
N LEU A 127 -7.83 -4.91 12.74
CA LEU A 127 -7.77 -6.29 12.25
C LEU A 127 -8.53 -7.24 13.17
N LEU A 128 -8.33 -7.14 14.48
CA LEU A 128 -9.05 -7.96 15.46
C LEU A 128 -10.56 -7.77 15.33
N LYS A 129 -11.02 -6.52 15.30
CA LYS A 129 -12.43 -6.17 15.12
C LYS A 129 -13.02 -6.80 13.86
N ARG A 130 -12.30 -6.71 12.73
CA ARG A 130 -12.76 -7.30 11.47
C ARG A 130 -12.85 -8.82 11.55
N GLU A 131 -11.90 -9.50 12.17
CA GLU A 131 -11.98 -10.95 12.36
C GLU A 131 -13.13 -11.37 13.31
N GLU A 132 -13.42 -10.56 14.31
CA GLU A 132 -14.57 -10.76 15.20
C GLU A 132 -15.90 -10.56 14.47
N GLU A 133 -16.02 -9.53 13.63
CA GLU A 133 -17.16 -9.30 12.76
C GLU A 133 -17.43 -10.52 11.86
N ILE A 134 -16.38 -11.07 11.25
CA ILE A 134 -16.47 -12.25 10.37
C ILE A 134 -16.87 -13.50 11.19
N ARG A 135 -16.23 -13.73 12.33
CA ARG A 135 -16.48 -14.91 13.18
C ARG A 135 -17.89 -14.93 13.76
N ASN A 136 -18.41 -13.76 14.12
CA ASN A 136 -19.73 -13.62 14.74
C ASN A 136 -20.85 -13.45 13.71
N PHE A 137 -20.50 -13.35 12.41
CA PHE A 137 -21.47 -13.17 11.35
C PHE A 137 -22.37 -14.39 11.20
N LYS A 138 -23.67 -14.17 11.15
CA LYS A 138 -24.69 -15.19 10.91
C LYS A 138 -25.29 -14.97 9.53
N PRO A 139 -25.00 -15.84 8.54
CA PRO A 139 -25.58 -15.74 7.22
C PRO A 139 -27.11 -15.84 7.28
N LYS A 140 -27.78 -14.95 6.53
CA LYS A 140 -29.24 -15.02 6.32
C LYS A 140 -29.51 -15.37 4.88
N GLU A 141 -30.44 -16.31 4.64
CA GLU A 141 -30.88 -16.64 3.29
C GLU A 141 -31.79 -15.54 2.77
N TYR A 142 -31.61 -15.20 1.51
CA TYR A 142 -32.50 -14.31 0.77
C TYR A 142 -32.94 -14.95 -0.54
N TYR A 143 -34.10 -14.56 -1.00
CA TYR A 143 -34.78 -15.12 -2.17
C TYR A 143 -35.22 -14.01 -3.11
N GLY A 144 -35.12 -14.26 -4.42
CA GLY A 144 -35.61 -13.40 -5.47
C GLY A 144 -36.34 -14.21 -6.51
N LEU A 145 -36.93 -13.54 -7.50
CA LEU A 145 -37.57 -14.18 -8.64
C LEU A 145 -37.06 -13.54 -9.93
N GLU A 146 -36.58 -14.37 -10.81
CA GLU A 146 -36.14 -14.02 -12.16
C GLU A 146 -37.15 -14.52 -13.16
N LEU A 147 -37.54 -13.64 -14.09
CA LEU A 147 -38.46 -13.91 -15.17
C LEU A 147 -37.76 -13.64 -16.50
N ILE A 148 -37.81 -14.58 -17.41
CA ILE A 148 -37.30 -14.43 -18.78
C ILE A 148 -38.50 -14.30 -19.72
N ALA A 149 -38.61 -13.20 -20.43
CA ALA A 149 -39.62 -12.96 -21.43
C ALA A 149 -38.97 -12.71 -22.80
N THR A 150 -39.70 -13.05 -23.88
CA THR A 150 -39.18 -12.99 -25.24
C THR A 150 -39.80 -11.84 -26.03
N LYS A 151 -38.97 -11.04 -26.73
CA LYS A 151 -39.39 -10.07 -27.74
C LYS A 151 -38.71 -10.41 -29.07
N GLY A 152 -39.49 -10.93 -30.03
CA GLY A 152 -38.92 -11.48 -31.25
C GLY A 152 -38.00 -12.67 -30.96
N ASN A 153 -36.75 -12.58 -31.40
CA ASN A 153 -35.72 -13.62 -31.15
C ASN A 153 -34.83 -13.32 -29.93
N SER A 154 -35.11 -12.29 -29.16
CA SER A 154 -34.26 -11.87 -28.05
C SER A 154 -34.97 -12.07 -26.72
N ASP A 155 -34.22 -12.64 -25.75
CA ASP A 155 -34.69 -12.84 -24.38
C ASP A 155 -34.40 -11.59 -23.55
N ILE A 156 -35.31 -11.21 -22.67
CA ILE A 156 -35.16 -10.11 -21.71
C ILE A 156 -35.30 -10.68 -20.31
N LYS A 157 -34.33 -10.45 -19.49
CA LYS A 157 -34.29 -10.88 -18.10
C LYS A 157 -34.89 -9.80 -17.21
N PHE A 158 -35.97 -10.12 -16.53
CA PHE A 158 -36.63 -9.28 -15.55
C PHE A 158 -36.38 -9.81 -14.13
N ILE A 159 -36.11 -8.90 -13.20
CA ILE A 159 -35.92 -9.20 -11.78
C ILE A 159 -37.15 -8.67 -11.02
N TRP A 160 -37.76 -9.50 -10.20
CA TRP A 160 -38.81 -9.08 -9.28
C TRP A 160 -38.35 -7.98 -8.34
N ASN A 161 -39.22 -7.02 -8.07
CA ASN A 161 -39.00 -5.96 -7.11
C ASN A 161 -40.19 -5.81 -6.18
N ASP A 162 -39.93 -5.61 -4.89
CA ASP A 162 -40.96 -5.24 -3.94
C ASP A 162 -41.38 -3.75 -4.08
N LYS A 163 -42.35 -3.33 -3.29
CA LYS A 163 -42.84 -1.92 -3.28
C LYS A 163 -41.75 -0.92 -2.88
N ASN A 164 -40.73 -1.36 -2.19
CA ASN A 164 -39.59 -0.55 -1.78
C ASN A 164 -38.40 -0.62 -2.78
N ASN A 165 -38.65 -1.25 -3.94
CA ASN A 165 -37.64 -1.44 -4.99
C ASN A 165 -36.50 -2.40 -4.58
N ASN A 166 -36.70 -3.31 -3.61
CA ASN A 166 -35.74 -4.36 -3.30
C ASN A 166 -35.92 -5.54 -4.26
N SER A 167 -34.83 -6.06 -4.80
CA SER A 167 -34.84 -7.20 -5.76
C SER A 167 -34.82 -8.57 -5.05
N SER A 168 -34.85 -8.60 -3.74
CA SER A 168 -34.87 -9.83 -2.94
C SER A 168 -35.56 -9.63 -1.59
N THR A 169 -35.94 -10.71 -0.94
CA THR A 169 -36.54 -10.74 0.39
C THR A 169 -35.99 -11.90 1.21
N PHE A 170 -36.07 -11.81 2.55
CA PHE A 170 -35.72 -12.90 3.45
C PHE A 170 -36.86 -13.92 3.66
N SER A 171 -38.06 -13.67 3.12
CA SER A 171 -39.18 -14.63 3.20
C SER A 171 -39.24 -15.47 1.93
N LYS A 172 -39.05 -16.77 2.08
CA LYS A 172 -39.18 -17.77 1.02
C LYS A 172 -40.64 -17.92 0.57
N GLU A 173 -41.55 -17.94 1.56
CA GLU A 173 -43.00 -18.06 1.34
C GLU A 173 -43.54 -16.95 0.44
N LYS A 174 -43.04 -15.72 0.62
CA LYS A 174 -43.40 -14.56 -0.22
C LYS A 174 -43.03 -14.82 -1.67
N ILE A 175 -41.80 -15.29 -1.95
CA ILE A 175 -41.36 -15.57 -3.33
C ILE A 175 -42.11 -16.76 -3.94
N GLU A 176 -42.36 -17.82 -3.16
CA GLU A 176 -43.14 -18.96 -3.62
C GLU A 176 -44.61 -18.59 -3.95
N SER A 177 -45.20 -17.71 -3.13
CA SER A 177 -46.57 -17.20 -3.42
C SER A 177 -46.57 -16.31 -4.65
N THR A 178 -45.58 -15.42 -4.81
CA THR A 178 -45.41 -14.59 -6.01
C THR A 178 -45.22 -15.46 -7.26
N LEU A 179 -44.37 -16.50 -7.18
CA LEU A 179 -44.18 -17.44 -8.29
C LEU A 179 -45.51 -18.10 -8.72
N LYS A 180 -46.31 -18.56 -7.76
CA LYS A 180 -47.64 -19.17 -8.05
C LYS A 180 -48.56 -18.21 -8.74
N LYS A 181 -48.58 -16.93 -8.36
CA LYS A 181 -49.41 -15.88 -8.97
C LYS A 181 -49.01 -15.61 -10.42
N VAL A 182 -47.71 -15.51 -10.70
CA VAL A 182 -47.20 -15.06 -12.01
C VAL A 182 -46.96 -16.23 -12.98
N LYS A 183 -47.08 -17.47 -12.55
CA LYS A 183 -46.82 -18.66 -13.37
C LYS A 183 -47.88 -18.80 -14.48
N GLY A 184 -47.40 -18.82 -15.72
CA GLY A 184 -48.26 -18.97 -16.91
C GLY A 184 -48.96 -17.70 -17.36
N VAL A 185 -48.64 -16.55 -16.78
CA VAL A 185 -49.18 -15.25 -17.13
C VAL A 185 -48.15 -14.45 -17.92
N ASP A 186 -48.57 -13.85 -19.04
CA ASP A 186 -47.68 -12.99 -19.83
C ASP A 186 -47.43 -11.65 -19.14
N ILE A 187 -46.22 -11.12 -19.35
CA ILE A 187 -45.76 -9.89 -18.69
C ILE A 187 -46.14 -8.66 -19.51
N LYS A 188 -46.81 -7.69 -18.89
CA LYS A 188 -47.18 -6.41 -19.50
C LYS A 188 -46.22 -5.31 -19.14
N ILE A 189 -45.64 -4.65 -20.12
CA ILE A 189 -44.77 -3.50 -19.94
C ILE A 189 -45.58 -2.31 -19.46
N SER A 190 -45.25 -1.81 -18.26
CA SER A 190 -45.93 -0.66 -17.64
C SER A 190 -45.24 0.66 -17.93
N GLU A 191 -43.89 0.64 -18.05
CA GLU A 191 -43.10 1.85 -18.24
C GLU A 191 -41.77 1.51 -18.91
N VAL A 192 -41.33 2.37 -19.83
CA VAL A 192 -39.99 2.31 -20.44
C VAL A 192 -39.29 3.65 -20.22
N ASN A 193 -38.33 3.68 -19.34
CA ASN A 193 -37.59 4.88 -19.02
C ASN A 193 -36.17 4.82 -19.62
N LYS A 194 -35.82 5.77 -20.48
CA LYS A 194 -34.48 5.95 -21.05
C LYS A 194 -33.82 7.16 -20.42
N SER A 195 -32.68 6.98 -19.85
CA SER A 195 -31.91 8.04 -19.20
C SER A 195 -30.46 8.09 -19.69
N TYR A 196 -30.03 9.28 -20.08
CA TYR A 196 -28.65 9.54 -20.45
C TYR A 196 -27.82 9.69 -19.18
N LYS A 197 -26.75 8.92 -19.08
CA LYS A 197 -25.85 8.89 -17.90
C LYS A 197 -24.43 9.26 -18.30
N LYS A 198 -23.78 10.03 -17.44
CA LYS A 198 -22.35 10.36 -17.52
C LYS A 198 -21.64 9.85 -16.27
N LYS A 199 -20.54 9.14 -16.47
CA LYS A 199 -19.66 8.69 -15.39
C LYS A 199 -18.28 9.31 -15.62
N TYR A 200 -17.84 10.15 -14.69
CA TYR A 200 -16.53 10.79 -14.75
C TYR A 200 -15.43 9.80 -14.31
N SER A 201 -14.20 10.06 -14.74
CA SER A 201 -13.03 9.29 -14.31
C SER A 201 -12.83 9.37 -12.80
N PRO A 202 -12.21 8.36 -12.18
CA PRO A 202 -11.67 8.53 -10.85
C PRO A 202 -10.68 9.70 -10.81
N ALA A 203 -10.52 10.36 -9.65
CA ALA A 203 -9.55 11.44 -9.48
C ALA A 203 -8.11 10.95 -9.70
N LEU A 204 -7.17 11.87 -9.85
CA LEU A 204 -5.73 11.55 -9.92
C LEU A 204 -5.27 10.77 -8.68
N TYR A 205 -4.11 10.15 -8.77
CA TYR A 205 -3.55 9.39 -7.65
C TYR A 205 -2.92 10.30 -6.61
N ASP A 206 -3.29 10.07 -5.35
CA ASP A 206 -2.42 10.20 -4.19
C ASP A 206 -1.65 8.89 -3.96
N LEU A 207 -0.74 8.86 -2.98
CA LEU A 207 0.02 7.66 -2.69
C LEU A 207 -0.86 6.52 -2.18
N THR A 208 -1.83 6.79 -1.31
CA THR A 208 -2.70 5.76 -0.72
C THR A 208 -3.54 5.07 -1.78
N GLU A 209 -4.15 5.83 -2.68
CA GLU A 209 -4.96 5.28 -3.77
C GLU A 209 -4.11 4.44 -4.73
N LEU A 210 -2.91 4.92 -5.08
CA LEU A 210 -1.99 4.15 -5.92
C LEU A 210 -1.54 2.84 -5.25
N GLN A 211 -1.26 2.86 -3.94
CA GLN A 211 -0.92 1.65 -3.18
C GLN A 211 -2.09 0.65 -3.15
N ARG A 212 -3.32 1.14 -3.05
CA ARG A 212 -4.55 0.30 -3.10
C ARG A 212 -4.72 -0.38 -4.44
N ASP A 213 -4.62 0.38 -5.53
CA ASP A 213 -4.76 -0.17 -6.88
C ASP A 213 -3.62 -1.13 -7.20
N ALA A 214 -2.38 -0.81 -6.84
CA ALA A 214 -1.23 -1.70 -7.01
C ALA A 214 -1.37 -3.01 -6.21
N ASN A 215 -1.92 -2.93 -4.98
CA ASN A 215 -2.20 -4.12 -4.17
C ASN A 215 -3.32 -4.96 -4.78
N LYS A 216 -4.43 -4.33 -5.21
CA LYS A 216 -5.57 -5.00 -5.84
C LYS A 216 -5.18 -5.73 -7.12
N MET A 217 -4.44 -5.06 -8.01
CA MET A 217 -4.13 -5.55 -9.36
C MET A 217 -2.92 -6.47 -9.41
N PHE A 218 -1.88 -6.16 -8.63
CA PHE A 218 -0.59 -6.84 -8.73
C PHE A 218 -0.16 -7.56 -7.44
N GLY A 219 -0.90 -7.38 -6.35
CA GLY A 219 -0.54 -7.93 -5.03
C GLY A 219 0.67 -7.24 -4.39
N PHE A 220 1.10 -6.08 -4.89
CA PHE A 220 2.24 -5.35 -4.32
C PHE A 220 1.90 -4.84 -2.92
N SER A 221 2.89 -4.91 -2.01
CA SER A 221 2.74 -4.31 -0.70
C SER A 221 2.78 -2.77 -0.78
N ALA A 222 2.23 -2.11 0.24
CA ALA A 222 2.29 -0.66 0.34
C ALA A 222 3.74 -0.14 0.30
N LYS A 223 4.65 -0.84 0.99
CA LYS A 223 6.08 -0.49 1.03
C LYS A 223 6.76 -0.71 -0.31
N GLU A 224 6.46 -1.83 -0.97
CA GLU A 224 7.00 -2.12 -2.31
C GLU A 224 6.56 -1.07 -3.33
N THR A 225 5.27 -0.72 -3.34
CA THR A 225 4.73 0.34 -4.21
C THR A 225 5.44 1.67 -3.98
N LEU A 226 5.62 2.09 -2.72
CA LEU A 226 6.35 3.32 -2.40
C LEU A 226 7.82 3.25 -2.88
N SER A 227 8.49 2.12 -2.71
CA SER A 227 9.89 1.95 -3.16
C SER A 227 10.03 2.04 -4.67
N ILE A 228 9.07 1.49 -5.42
CA ILE A 228 9.02 1.59 -6.89
C ILE A 228 8.77 3.05 -7.30
N MET A 229 7.81 3.71 -6.65
CA MET A 229 7.51 5.12 -6.90
C MET A 229 8.71 6.03 -6.66
N GLN A 230 9.47 5.79 -5.57
CA GLN A 230 10.69 6.55 -5.30
C GLN A 230 11.72 6.41 -6.41
N LYS A 231 11.89 5.22 -6.99
CA LYS A 231 12.80 5.03 -8.14
C LYS A 231 12.31 5.76 -9.39
N LEU A 232 11.00 5.69 -9.68
CA LEU A 232 10.40 6.40 -10.82
C LEU A 232 10.53 7.92 -10.68
N TYR A 233 10.50 8.44 -9.45
CA TYR A 233 10.68 9.85 -9.14
C TYR A 233 12.16 10.26 -9.09
N GLU A 234 13.00 9.58 -8.30
CA GLU A 234 14.38 10.03 -8.02
C GLU A 234 15.36 9.66 -9.13
N HIS A 235 15.26 8.43 -9.66
CA HIS A 235 16.21 7.89 -10.63
C HIS A 235 15.75 8.18 -12.06
N HIS A 236 14.53 7.74 -12.42
CA HIS A 236 14.00 7.91 -13.76
C HIS A 236 13.43 9.32 -14.01
N LYS A 237 12.99 10.02 -12.96
CA LYS A 237 12.42 11.38 -13.00
C LYS A 237 11.16 11.51 -13.86
N VAL A 238 10.44 10.40 -14.05
CA VAL A 238 9.28 10.31 -14.95
C VAL A 238 7.93 10.50 -14.25
N LEU A 239 7.90 10.51 -12.92
CA LEU A 239 6.71 10.80 -12.10
C LEU A 239 7.00 11.93 -11.12
N THR A 240 5.94 12.60 -10.66
CA THR A 240 6.03 13.63 -9.63
C THR A 240 6.23 13.02 -8.23
N TYR A 241 6.41 13.86 -7.22
CA TYR A 241 6.75 13.44 -5.85
C TYR A 241 5.75 12.41 -5.30
N PRO A 242 6.22 11.26 -4.79
CA PRO A 242 5.33 10.15 -4.46
C PRO A 242 4.54 10.30 -3.17
N ARG A 243 5.02 11.09 -2.18
CA ARG A 243 4.41 11.18 -0.85
C ARG A 243 3.43 12.33 -0.76
N THR A 244 2.34 12.24 -1.48
CA THR A 244 1.26 13.24 -1.49
C THR A 244 -0.07 12.62 -1.08
N ASP A 245 -0.88 13.37 -0.38
CA ASP A 245 -2.28 13.08 -0.04
C ASP A 245 -3.26 13.81 -0.96
N SER A 246 -2.75 14.66 -1.85
CA SER A 246 -3.58 15.38 -2.80
C SER A 246 -3.87 14.57 -4.06
N ARG A 247 -5.10 14.67 -4.53
CA ARG A 247 -5.58 14.15 -5.83
C ARG A 247 -5.84 15.26 -6.85
N TYR A 248 -5.32 16.45 -6.56
CA TYR A 248 -5.56 17.65 -7.35
C TYR A 248 -4.23 18.25 -7.80
N LEU A 249 -4.29 18.99 -8.90
CA LEU A 249 -3.19 19.78 -9.43
C LEU A 249 -3.36 21.23 -9.01
N THR A 250 -2.25 21.95 -8.96
CA THR A 250 -2.23 23.41 -8.85
C THR A 250 -2.41 24.05 -10.23
N SER A 251 -2.90 25.29 -10.27
CA SER A 251 -3.20 26.00 -11.51
C SER A 251 -1.98 26.26 -12.40
N ASP A 252 -0.77 26.34 -11.84
CA ASP A 252 0.48 26.49 -12.57
C ASP A 252 0.87 25.25 -13.39
N ILE A 253 0.43 24.05 -12.98
CA ILE A 253 0.68 22.79 -13.70
C ILE A 253 -0.11 22.72 -15.02
N VAL A 254 -1.24 23.41 -15.12
CA VAL A 254 -2.13 23.32 -16.29
C VAL A 254 -1.41 23.62 -17.61
N GLY A 255 -0.54 24.63 -17.60
CA GLY A 255 0.27 25.01 -18.78
C GLY A 255 1.23 23.91 -19.27
N THR A 256 1.62 22.97 -18.40
CA THR A 256 2.57 21.89 -18.71
C THR A 256 1.89 20.59 -19.16
N LEU A 257 0.56 20.49 -19.07
CA LEU A 257 -0.17 19.23 -19.33
C LEU A 257 0.06 18.69 -20.74
N LYS A 258 0.12 19.56 -21.76
CA LYS A 258 0.37 19.12 -23.14
C LYS A 258 1.77 18.51 -23.31
N ASP A 259 2.78 19.05 -22.63
CA ASP A 259 4.14 18.51 -22.71
C ASP A 259 4.25 17.18 -21.98
N ARG A 260 3.54 17.01 -20.87
CA ARG A 260 3.40 15.74 -20.16
C ARG A 260 2.70 14.68 -21.01
N ILE A 261 1.64 15.05 -21.76
CA ILE A 261 0.98 14.15 -22.71
C ILE A 261 1.94 13.74 -23.84
N LYS A 262 2.77 14.67 -24.36
CA LYS A 262 3.80 14.34 -25.36
C LYS A 262 4.82 13.35 -24.81
N ALA A 263 5.24 13.52 -23.54
CA ALA A 263 6.22 12.64 -22.90
C ALA A 263 5.73 11.21 -22.73
N VAL A 264 4.42 11.02 -22.47
CA VAL A 264 3.80 9.68 -22.33
C VAL A 264 3.23 9.14 -23.65
N ASN A 265 3.41 9.84 -24.77
CA ASN A 265 2.91 9.43 -26.09
C ASN A 265 3.77 8.28 -26.67
N ILE A 266 3.63 7.10 -26.10
CA ILE A 266 4.23 5.86 -26.55
C ILE A 266 3.16 4.95 -27.19
N SER A 267 3.55 3.86 -27.86
CA SER A 267 2.69 3.02 -28.71
C SER A 267 1.31 2.72 -28.09
N ASP A 268 1.28 2.31 -26.83
CA ASP A 268 0.06 1.86 -26.14
C ASP A 268 -0.93 3.01 -25.87
N TYR A 269 -0.43 4.24 -25.78
CA TYR A 269 -1.23 5.43 -25.45
C TYR A 269 -1.39 6.42 -26.59
N SER A 270 -0.72 6.16 -27.73
CA SER A 270 -0.62 7.13 -28.84
C SER A 270 -1.98 7.63 -29.35
N LYS A 271 -2.97 6.74 -29.46
CA LYS A 271 -4.31 7.11 -29.91
C LYS A 271 -4.97 8.15 -28.99
N ILE A 272 -4.93 7.92 -27.69
CA ILE A 272 -5.51 8.81 -26.68
C ILE A 272 -4.69 10.11 -26.58
N CYS A 273 -3.37 10.00 -26.53
CA CYS A 273 -2.49 11.17 -26.48
C CYS A 273 -2.69 12.10 -27.68
N ASN A 274 -2.72 11.55 -28.90
CA ASN A 274 -2.93 12.34 -30.12
C ASN A 274 -4.31 13.04 -30.14
N ARG A 275 -5.35 12.39 -29.61
CA ARG A 275 -6.68 13.01 -29.45
C ARG A 275 -6.61 14.17 -28.44
N LEU A 276 -6.01 13.96 -27.27
CA LEU A 276 -5.89 14.96 -26.21
C LEU A 276 -5.03 16.15 -26.63
N LEU A 277 -3.96 15.92 -27.40
CA LEU A 277 -3.08 17.00 -27.92
C LEU A 277 -3.82 17.91 -28.90
N LYS A 278 -4.77 17.36 -29.68
CA LYS A 278 -5.63 18.12 -30.60
C LYS A 278 -6.76 18.86 -29.89
N SER A 279 -7.14 18.43 -28.67
CA SER A 279 -8.20 19.04 -27.90
C SER A 279 -7.71 20.24 -27.08
N ASN A 280 -8.63 21.11 -26.69
CA ASN A 280 -8.37 22.12 -25.68
C ASN A 280 -8.57 21.49 -24.30
N ILE A 281 -7.51 21.38 -23.50
CA ILE A 281 -7.58 20.85 -22.13
C ILE A 281 -8.10 21.97 -21.22
N ILE A 282 -9.35 21.87 -20.83
CA ILE A 282 -9.98 22.85 -19.94
C ILE A 282 -9.78 22.40 -18.49
N ALA A 283 -9.01 23.19 -17.74
CA ALA A 283 -8.87 23.00 -16.30
C ALA A 283 -10.23 23.20 -15.62
N ASN A 284 -10.60 22.23 -14.78
CA ASN A 284 -11.84 22.31 -14.01
C ASN A 284 -11.61 21.77 -12.59
N LYS A 285 -12.54 22.05 -11.69
CA LYS A 285 -12.46 21.69 -10.25
C LYS A 285 -12.43 20.18 -9.96
N SER A 286 -12.57 19.32 -10.98
CA SER A 286 -12.46 17.87 -10.77
C SER A 286 -11.01 17.40 -10.60
N PHE A 287 -10.03 18.15 -11.15
CA PHE A 287 -8.62 17.80 -11.05
C PHE A 287 -7.67 19.00 -10.80
N VAL A 288 -8.16 20.23 -10.86
CA VAL A 288 -7.36 21.45 -10.55
C VAL A 288 -8.06 22.21 -9.44
N ASP A 289 -7.46 22.23 -8.25
CA ASP A 289 -7.97 22.96 -7.09
C ASP A 289 -6.84 23.29 -6.13
N ASN A 290 -6.34 24.52 -6.14
CA ASN A 290 -5.24 24.97 -5.27
C ASN A 290 -5.55 24.79 -3.77
N SER A 291 -6.82 24.87 -3.37
CA SER A 291 -7.22 24.75 -1.95
C SER A 291 -7.12 23.32 -1.42
N LYS A 292 -7.05 22.33 -2.32
CA LYS A 292 -6.94 20.90 -2.02
C LYS A 292 -5.54 20.34 -2.23
N VAL A 293 -4.58 21.20 -2.51
CA VAL A 293 -3.15 20.86 -2.58
C VAL A 293 -2.48 21.43 -1.34
N THR A 294 -1.95 20.54 -0.50
CA THR A 294 -1.23 20.89 0.72
C THR A 294 0.26 21.09 0.42
N ASP A 295 1.06 20.08 0.68
CA ASP A 295 2.51 20.11 0.49
C ASP A 295 2.89 19.82 -0.97
N HIS A 296 2.18 18.90 -1.63
CA HIS A 296 2.42 18.45 -3.00
C HIS A 296 1.10 18.18 -3.73
N HIS A 297 1.10 18.41 -5.04
CA HIS A 297 -0.01 18.04 -5.92
C HIS A 297 -0.06 16.52 -6.18
N ALA A 298 -1.09 16.04 -6.86
CA ALA A 298 -1.29 14.64 -7.23
C ALA A 298 -0.10 14.04 -7.99
N ILE A 299 0.00 12.71 -7.94
CA ILE A 299 0.99 11.93 -8.69
C ILE A 299 0.59 11.89 -10.16
N ILE A 300 1.44 12.46 -11.02
CA ILE A 300 1.27 12.49 -12.48
C ILE A 300 2.61 12.27 -13.19
N PRO A 301 2.62 11.96 -14.50
CA PRO A 301 3.85 11.94 -15.29
C PRO A 301 4.49 13.32 -15.36
N THR A 302 5.81 13.35 -15.47
CA THR A 302 6.59 14.56 -15.76
C THR A 302 6.70 14.80 -17.27
N GLU A 303 7.38 15.87 -17.67
CA GLU A 303 7.72 16.18 -19.06
C GLU A 303 8.92 15.34 -19.57
N GLN A 304 9.51 14.51 -18.71
CA GLN A 304 10.66 13.69 -19.05
C GLN A 304 10.27 12.60 -20.05
N LYS A 305 11.02 12.50 -21.14
CA LYS A 305 10.86 11.43 -22.13
C LYS A 305 11.11 10.06 -21.52
N VAL A 306 10.24 9.12 -21.84
CA VAL A 306 10.23 7.77 -21.25
C VAL A 306 10.75 6.74 -22.23
N PHE A 307 11.64 5.86 -21.77
CA PHE A 307 12.10 4.68 -22.47
C PHE A 307 11.67 3.45 -21.64
N MET A 308 10.62 2.77 -22.09
CA MET A 308 10.04 1.63 -21.34
C MET A 308 11.00 0.44 -21.19
N SER A 309 12.04 0.35 -22.05
CA SER A 309 13.12 -0.63 -21.92
C SER A 309 13.93 -0.51 -20.63
N ASP A 310 14.02 0.71 -20.09
CA ASP A 310 14.83 1.01 -18.90
C ASP A 310 14.13 0.62 -17.58
N PHE A 311 12.83 0.29 -17.67
CA PHE A 311 12.01 -0.07 -16.52
C PHE A 311 11.99 -1.58 -16.30
N SER A 312 12.10 -2.00 -15.04
CA SER A 312 11.72 -3.34 -14.64
C SER A 312 10.20 -3.56 -14.81
N ASP A 313 9.77 -4.83 -14.84
CA ASP A 313 8.34 -5.16 -14.96
C ASP A 313 7.46 -4.51 -13.88
N LYS A 314 7.99 -4.40 -12.66
CA LYS A 314 7.27 -3.76 -11.56
C LYS A 314 7.17 -2.24 -11.74
N GLU A 315 8.23 -1.60 -12.21
CA GLU A 315 8.24 -0.17 -12.53
C GLU A 315 7.29 0.14 -13.68
N ARG A 316 7.27 -0.68 -14.74
CA ARG A 316 6.30 -0.57 -15.84
C ARG A 316 4.85 -0.64 -15.35
N LYS A 317 4.53 -1.60 -14.48
CA LYS A 317 3.18 -1.76 -13.93
C LYS A 317 2.72 -0.51 -13.17
N ILE A 318 3.55 0.03 -12.29
CA ILE A 318 3.20 1.24 -11.51
C ILE A 318 3.12 2.47 -12.42
N TYR A 319 4.08 2.64 -13.32
CA TYR A 319 4.08 3.74 -14.29
C TYR A 319 2.81 3.73 -15.14
N ASN A 320 2.42 2.57 -15.66
CA ASN A 320 1.21 2.40 -16.46
C ASN A 320 -0.06 2.77 -15.68
N LEU A 321 -0.17 2.41 -14.40
CA LEU A 321 -1.31 2.84 -13.57
C LEU A 321 -1.41 4.37 -13.54
N VAL A 322 -0.30 5.06 -13.29
CA VAL A 322 -0.29 6.52 -13.20
C VAL A 322 -0.62 7.16 -14.54
N VAL A 323 -0.02 6.68 -15.64
CA VAL A 323 -0.29 7.21 -16.99
C VAL A 323 -1.74 7.01 -17.38
N LYS A 324 -2.30 5.81 -17.19
CA LYS A 324 -3.72 5.54 -17.49
C LYS A 324 -4.66 6.46 -16.71
N ARG A 325 -4.41 6.65 -15.41
CA ARG A 325 -5.19 7.55 -14.57
C ARG A 325 -5.07 9.01 -15.01
N PHE A 326 -3.89 9.46 -15.35
CA PHE A 326 -3.62 10.80 -15.86
C PHE A 326 -4.37 11.06 -17.17
N LEU A 327 -4.27 10.16 -18.15
CA LEU A 327 -4.98 10.28 -19.43
C LEU A 327 -6.50 10.18 -19.27
N ALA A 328 -6.97 9.33 -18.34
CA ALA A 328 -8.39 9.19 -18.04
C ALA A 328 -8.99 10.48 -17.49
N VAL A 329 -8.31 11.15 -16.55
CA VAL A 329 -8.79 12.41 -15.96
C VAL A 329 -8.89 13.54 -16.99
N LEU A 330 -8.01 13.54 -17.98
CA LEU A 330 -8.02 14.52 -19.07
C LEU A 330 -8.99 14.16 -20.20
N SER A 331 -9.57 12.96 -20.21
CA SER A 331 -10.50 12.47 -21.22
C SER A 331 -11.94 12.86 -20.91
N PRO A 332 -12.83 12.88 -21.94
CA PRO A 332 -14.26 13.09 -21.73
C PRO A 332 -14.87 12.04 -20.79
N PRO A 333 -16.03 12.30 -20.19
CA PRO A 333 -16.75 11.32 -19.39
C PRO A 333 -17.14 10.08 -20.22
N PHE A 334 -17.27 8.95 -19.54
CA PHE A 334 -17.95 7.78 -20.09
C PHE A 334 -19.46 8.07 -20.17
N GLU A 335 -20.06 7.88 -21.32
CA GLU A 335 -21.46 8.22 -21.59
C GLU A 335 -22.22 7.01 -22.09
N TYR A 336 -23.38 6.76 -21.51
CA TYR A 336 -24.25 5.66 -21.89
C TYR A 336 -25.73 6.01 -21.70
N GLU A 337 -26.56 5.42 -22.50
CA GLU A 337 -28.03 5.40 -22.33
C GLU A 337 -28.39 4.19 -21.48
N GLN A 338 -29.04 4.43 -20.35
CA GLN A 338 -29.63 3.39 -19.52
C GLN A 338 -31.11 3.27 -19.81
N THR A 339 -31.53 2.10 -20.29
CA THR A 339 -32.93 1.75 -20.44
C THR A 339 -33.36 0.94 -19.21
N THR A 340 -34.39 1.41 -18.52
CA THR A 340 -35.06 0.67 -17.44
C THR A 340 -36.47 0.38 -17.88
N ILE A 341 -36.84 -0.90 -17.91
CA ILE A 341 -38.17 -1.38 -18.25
C ILE A 341 -38.83 -1.83 -16.96
N SER A 342 -39.97 -1.26 -16.63
CA SER A 342 -40.84 -1.74 -15.56
C SER A 342 -42.01 -2.50 -16.18
N ALA A 343 -42.33 -3.64 -15.61
CA ALA A 343 -43.43 -4.48 -16.09
C ALA A 343 -44.22 -5.05 -14.91
N THR A 344 -45.47 -5.37 -15.13
CA THR A 344 -46.35 -5.89 -14.10
C THR A 344 -46.97 -7.22 -14.53
N VAL A 345 -47.06 -8.15 -13.58
CA VAL A 345 -47.74 -9.44 -13.70
C VAL A 345 -48.52 -9.66 -12.42
N GLU A 346 -49.87 -9.77 -12.51
CA GLU A 346 -50.74 -10.00 -11.33
C GLU A 346 -50.45 -9.08 -10.14
N GLY A 347 -50.14 -7.79 -10.42
CA GLY A 347 -49.82 -6.79 -9.40
C GLY A 347 -48.39 -6.84 -8.84
N GLU A 348 -47.59 -7.80 -9.28
CA GLU A 348 -46.17 -7.89 -8.91
C GLU A 348 -45.33 -7.11 -9.93
N ILE A 349 -44.26 -6.44 -9.43
CA ILE A 349 -43.40 -5.57 -10.23
C ILE A 349 -42.12 -6.32 -10.63
N PHE A 350 -41.81 -6.24 -11.93
CA PHE A 350 -40.56 -6.78 -12.48
C PHE A 350 -39.82 -5.68 -13.22
N LYS A 351 -38.49 -5.65 -13.08
CA LYS A 351 -37.64 -4.66 -13.74
C LYS A 351 -36.52 -5.31 -14.54
N ALA A 352 -36.27 -4.78 -15.73
CA ALA A 352 -35.11 -5.08 -16.54
C ALA A 352 -34.29 -3.81 -16.75
N LYS A 353 -32.97 -3.93 -16.80
CA LYS A 353 -32.05 -2.82 -17.07
C LYS A 353 -31.04 -3.22 -18.13
N GLY A 354 -30.81 -2.32 -19.08
CA GLY A 354 -29.74 -2.44 -20.06
C GLY A 354 -29.03 -1.11 -20.27
N ASN A 355 -27.80 -1.19 -20.71
CA ASN A 355 -26.97 -0.02 -20.95
C ASN A 355 -26.41 -0.05 -22.37
N LYS A 356 -26.62 1.01 -23.13
CA LYS A 356 -26.03 1.20 -24.45
C LYS A 356 -24.90 2.24 -24.36
N VAL A 357 -23.68 1.82 -24.62
CA VAL A 357 -22.53 2.74 -24.62
C VAL A 357 -22.66 3.72 -25.78
N ILE A 358 -22.54 5.02 -25.48
CA ILE A 358 -22.54 6.12 -26.46
C ILE A 358 -21.12 6.58 -26.71
N ASN A 359 -20.35 6.80 -25.63
CA ASN A 359 -18.98 7.25 -25.70
C ASN A 359 -18.15 6.58 -24.60
N LEU A 360 -17.10 5.87 -24.97
CA LEU A 360 -16.19 5.22 -24.02
C LEU A 360 -15.44 6.25 -23.15
N GLY A 361 -15.20 7.45 -23.66
CA GLY A 361 -14.54 8.51 -22.89
C GLY A 361 -13.26 8.04 -22.22
N TRP A 362 -13.15 8.29 -20.92
CA TRP A 362 -11.97 7.92 -20.11
C TRP A 362 -11.74 6.40 -19.98
N LYS A 363 -12.78 5.57 -20.13
CA LYS A 363 -12.66 4.11 -20.07
C LYS A 363 -11.75 3.56 -21.18
N GLU A 364 -11.58 4.29 -22.27
CA GLU A 364 -10.66 3.90 -23.33
C GLU A 364 -9.22 3.69 -22.83
N SER A 365 -8.83 4.39 -21.75
CA SER A 365 -7.50 4.23 -21.10
C SER A 365 -7.35 2.90 -20.36
N TYR A 366 -8.42 2.16 -20.13
CA TYR A 366 -8.47 0.91 -19.35
C TYR A 366 -8.99 -0.29 -20.14
N LYS A 367 -9.08 -0.20 -21.47
CA LYS A 367 -9.64 -1.27 -22.33
C LYS A 367 -9.06 -2.65 -22.14
N ASP A 368 -7.81 -2.73 -21.71
CA ASP A 368 -7.11 -3.98 -21.44
C ASP A 368 -7.36 -4.55 -20.02
N ILE A 369 -8.18 -3.89 -19.21
CA ILE A 369 -8.39 -4.21 -17.78
C ILE A 369 -9.87 -4.47 -17.45
N GLU A 370 -10.82 -3.93 -18.22
CA GLU A 370 -12.27 -4.00 -17.93
C GLU A 370 -12.97 -5.11 -18.71
N ASP A 371 -13.81 -5.89 -18.01
CA ASP A 371 -14.72 -6.87 -18.62
C ASP A 371 -15.76 -6.17 -19.48
N GLU A 372 -15.95 -6.67 -20.70
CA GLU A 372 -16.95 -6.15 -21.65
C GLU A 372 -18.40 -6.42 -21.22
N ASP A 373 -18.65 -7.32 -20.28
CA ASP A 373 -19.95 -7.85 -19.90
C ASP A 373 -20.87 -6.87 -19.13
N GLU A 374 -20.37 -5.69 -18.74
CA GLU A 374 -21.16 -4.73 -17.91
C GLU A 374 -22.18 -3.91 -18.72
N TYR A 375 -22.19 -4.01 -20.07
CA TYR A 375 -22.99 -3.13 -20.94
C TYR A 375 -23.78 -3.88 -21.98
N GLU A 376 -24.74 -4.73 -21.54
CA GLU A 376 -25.70 -5.37 -22.43
C GLU A 376 -26.83 -4.42 -22.79
N SER A 377 -27.12 -4.29 -24.09
CA SER A 377 -28.27 -3.55 -24.57
C SER A 377 -29.51 -4.44 -24.48
N ILE A 378 -30.64 -3.88 -24.07
CA ILE A 378 -31.92 -4.57 -24.06
C ILE A 378 -32.63 -4.32 -25.41
N PRO A 379 -33.37 -5.32 -25.95
CA PRO A 379 -34.23 -5.14 -27.13
C PRO A 379 -35.20 -3.99 -26.92
N ASN A 380 -35.56 -3.32 -28.02
CA ASN A 380 -36.51 -2.21 -27.96
C ASN A 380 -37.90 -2.74 -27.69
N VAL A 381 -38.50 -2.32 -26.58
CA VAL A 381 -39.91 -2.61 -26.22
C VAL A 381 -40.63 -1.29 -26.00
N LEU A 382 -41.94 -1.32 -26.18
CA LEU A 382 -42.82 -0.18 -25.99
C LEU A 382 -43.73 -0.38 -24.76
N GLU A 383 -44.17 0.72 -24.20
CA GLU A 383 -45.19 0.65 -23.14
C GLU A 383 -46.45 -0.06 -23.69
N LYS A 384 -47.06 -0.83 -22.80
CA LYS A 384 -48.21 -1.69 -23.09
C LYS A 384 -47.90 -2.95 -23.92
N ASP A 385 -46.68 -3.17 -24.39
CA ASP A 385 -46.27 -4.44 -24.97
C ASP A 385 -46.57 -5.58 -23.99
N VAL A 386 -47.07 -6.70 -24.53
CA VAL A 386 -47.26 -7.95 -23.81
C VAL A 386 -46.22 -8.93 -24.33
N LEU A 387 -45.36 -9.42 -23.43
CA LEU A 387 -44.30 -10.35 -23.77
C LEU A 387 -44.60 -11.73 -23.20
N LYS A 388 -44.36 -12.76 -24.01
CA LYS A 388 -44.50 -14.16 -23.57
C LYS A 388 -43.44 -14.53 -22.57
N VAL A 389 -43.86 -15.08 -21.44
CA VAL A 389 -42.94 -15.59 -20.41
C VAL A 389 -42.40 -16.95 -20.83
N LYS A 390 -41.12 -17.05 -21.06
CA LYS A 390 -40.38 -18.26 -21.42
C LYS A 390 -39.93 -19.06 -20.21
N GLY A 391 -39.59 -18.38 -19.11
CA GLY A 391 -39.07 -19.01 -17.92
C GLY A 391 -39.24 -18.18 -16.65
N LEU A 392 -39.41 -18.90 -15.55
CA LEU A 392 -39.45 -18.35 -14.18
C LEU A 392 -38.52 -19.16 -13.30
N LYS A 393 -37.67 -18.48 -12.54
CA LYS A 393 -36.71 -19.11 -11.67
C LYS A 393 -36.62 -18.38 -10.33
N ILE A 394 -36.80 -19.12 -9.24
CA ILE A 394 -36.45 -18.61 -7.91
C ILE A 394 -34.91 -18.53 -7.82
N THR A 395 -34.40 -17.37 -7.47
CA THR A 395 -33.00 -17.15 -7.12
C THR A 395 -32.86 -17.14 -5.61
N SER A 396 -31.81 -17.75 -5.08
CA SER A 396 -31.51 -17.74 -3.66
C SER A 396 -30.04 -17.49 -3.44
N GLY A 397 -29.73 -16.87 -2.32
CA GLY A 397 -28.37 -16.62 -1.89
C GLY A 397 -28.29 -16.49 -0.37
N LYS A 398 -27.08 -16.40 0.16
CA LYS A 398 -26.84 -16.09 1.56
C LYS A 398 -26.07 -14.80 1.67
N THR A 399 -26.40 -13.98 2.66
CA THR A 399 -25.58 -12.82 2.97
C THR A 399 -24.16 -13.27 3.35
N ASN A 400 -23.16 -12.53 2.90
CA ASN A 400 -21.76 -12.83 3.18
C ASN A 400 -21.23 -11.96 4.31
N PRO A 401 -20.28 -12.47 5.12
CA PRO A 401 -19.56 -11.64 6.07
C PRO A 401 -18.74 -10.57 5.33
N PRO A 402 -18.35 -9.48 6.00
CA PRO A 402 -17.39 -8.56 5.42
C PRO A 402 -16.09 -9.31 5.09
N PRO A 403 -15.39 -8.97 3.99
CA PRO A 403 -14.13 -9.63 3.63
C PRO A 403 -13.03 -9.33 4.66
N TYR A 404 -12.06 -10.23 4.78
CA TYR A 404 -10.82 -9.95 5.50
C TYR A 404 -10.13 -8.70 4.94
N LEU A 405 -9.37 -8.02 5.79
CA LEU A 405 -8.57 -6.89 5.33
C LEU A 405 -7.36 -7.38 4.55
N ASN A 406 -7.07 -6.73 3.44
CA ASN A 406 -5.79 -6.79 2.75
C ASN A 406 -5.02 -5.48 2.97
N GLU A 407 -3.79 -5.35 2.48
CA GLU A 407 -2.99 -4.13 2.70
C GLU A 407 -3.67 -2.88 2.14
N GLY A 408 -4.33 -2.97 0.99
CA GLY A 408 -5.06 -1.84 0.39
C GLY A 408 -6.26 -1.39 1.23
N THR A 409 -7.07 -2.33 1.71
CA THR A 409 -8.24 -2.01 2.57
C THR A 409 -7.81 -1.61 3.98
N LEU A 410 -6.69 -2.12 4.50
CA LEU A 410 -6.11 -1.67 5.75
C LEU A 410 -5.62 -0.22 5.65
N LEU A 411 -4.93 0.15 4.57
CA LEU A 411 -4.55 1.55 4.29
C LEU A 411 -5.77 2.47 4.29
N THR A 412 -6.87 2.04 3.65
CA THR A 412 -8.13 2.80 3.65
C THR A 412 -8.70 2.97 5.06
N ALA A 413 -8.67 1.91 5.86
CA ALA A 413 -9.14 1.95 7.23
C ALA A 413 -8.27 2.89 8.09
N MET A 414 -6.93 2.84 7.95
CA MET A 414 -6.01 3.76 8.60
C MET A 414 -6.29 5.22 8.21
N GLU A 415 -6.48 5.48 6.92
CA GLU A 415 -6.76 6.83 6.40
C GLU A 415 -8.06 7.39 6.96
N LYS A 416 -9.15 6.63 6.90
CA LYS A 416 -10.48 7.03 7.42
C LYS A 416 -10.47 7.33 8.91
N ASN A 417 -9.59 6.67 9.67
CA ASN A 417 -9.45 6.86 11.11
C ASN A 417 -8.30 7.81 11.49
N GLY A 418 -7.69 8.52 10.53
CA GLY A 418 -6.60 9.47 10.79
C GLY A 418 -5.33 8.83 11.36
N LEU A 419 -5.13 7.52 11.13
CA LEU A 419 -3.99 6.76 11.65
C LEU A 419 -2.78 6.88 10.70
N GLY A 420 -1.74 7.54 11.17
CA GLY A 420 -0.51 7.77 10.42
C GLY A 420 -0.69 8.76 9.27
N THR A 421 0.43 9.18 8.70
CA THR A 421 0.47 10.02 7.50
C THR A 421 0.68 9.17 6.25
N VAL A 422 0.50 9.74 5.09
CA VAL A 422 0.82 9.12 3.79
C VAL A 422 2.23 8.54 3.77
N ALA A 423 3.20 9.26 4.37
CA ALA A 423 4.59 8.83 4.42
C ALA A 423 4.85 7.65 5.38
N THR A 424 4.01 7.45 6.41
CA THR A 424 4.30 6.52 7.51
C THR A 424 3.46 5.25 7.50
N ARG A 425 2.27 5.23 6.88
CA ARG A 425 1.34 4.08 6.91
C ARG A 425 2.00 2.79 6.40
N ALA A 426 2.72 2.85 5.28
CA ALA A 426 3.40 1.69 4.71
C ALA A 426 4.45 1.09 5.68
N ASP A 427 5.24 1.94 6.33
CA ASP A 427 6.26 1.52 7.30
C ASP A 427 5.63 0.92 8.57
N ILE A 428 4.48 1.45 9.00
CA ILE A 428 3.73 0.93 10.15
C ILE A 428 3.20 -0.47 9.85
N ILE A 429 2.60 -0.68 8.68
CA ILE A 429 2.11 -1.99 8.23
C ILE A 429 3.28 -2.99 8.17
N GLU A 430 4.39 -2.61 7.54
CA GLU A 430 5.58 -3.45 7.46
C GLU A 430 6.14 -3.79 8.86
N LYS A 431 6.17 -2.81 9.78
CA LYS A 431 6.63 -3.04 11.16
C LYS A 431 5.74 -4.02 11.92
N LEU A 432 4.42 -3.98 11.72
CA LEU A 432 3.49 -4.94 12.31
C LEU A 432 3.75 -6.36 11.81
N PHE A 433 4.04 -6.56 10.53
CA PHE A 433 4.47 -7.86 9.98
C PHE A 433 5.81 -8.30 10.56
N ASN A 434 6.82 -7.43 10.54
CA ASN A 434 8.18 -7.72 11.03
C ASN A 434 8.23 -8.00 12.53
N SER A 435 7.26 -7.49 13.30
CA SER A 435 7.10 -7.77 14.73
C SER A 435 6.27 -9.04 15.01
N PHE A 436 5.82 -9.74 13.95
CA PHE A 436 4.96 -10.92 14.05
C PHE A 436 3.65 -10.67 14.81
N LEU A 437 3.09 -9.47 14.72
CA LEU A 437 1.80 -9.12 15.30
C LEU A 437 0.64 -9.41 14.35
N MET A 438 0.92 -9.42 13.06
CA MET A 438 0.03 -9.86 12.01
C MET A 438 0.77 -10.69 10.96
N GLU A 439 0.04 -11.49 10.21
CA GLU A 439 0.55 -12.34 9.13
C GLU A 439 -0.32 -12.23 7.88
N LYS A 440 0.28 -12.53 6.73
CA LYS A 440 -0.43 -12.55 5.44
C LYS A 440 -0.62 -13.99 4.98
N LYS A 441 -1.87 -14.34 4.65
CA LYS A 441 -2.21 -15.62 4.00
C LYS A 441 -2.90 -15.30 2.68
N ASN A 442 -2.25 -15.61 1.58
CA ASN A 442 -2.64 -15.18 0.23
C ASN A 442 -2.67 -13.63 0.14
N LYS A 443 -3.85 -13.04 -0.08
CA LYS A 443 -4.05 -11.58 -0.11
C LYS A 443 -4.50 -11.00 1.22
N ASP A 444 -5.01 -11.83 2.13
CA ASP A 444 -5.66 -11.43 3.37
C ASP A 444 -4.67 -11.33 4.53
N ILE A 445 -4.95 -10.41 5.43
CA ILE A 445 -4.16 -10.16 6.64
C ILE A 445 -4.92 -10.69 7.84
N TYR A 446 -4.19 -11.41 8.69
CA TYR A 446 -4.68 -12.00 9.93
C TYR A 446 -3.89 -11.49 11.12
N ILE A 447 -4.57 -11.31 12.24
CA ILE A 447 -3.89 -11.05 13.50
C ILE A 447 -3.33 -12.36 14.05
N THR A 448 -2.08 -12.35 14.50
CA THR A 448 -1.46 -13.52 15.14
C THR A 448 -1.93 -13.69 16.59
N SER A 449 -1.65 -14.84 17.21
CA SER A 449 -1.85 -15.05 18.64
C SER A 449 -1.09 -13.98 19.47
N LYS A 450 0.14 -13.68 19.11
CA LYS A 450 0.93 -12.62 19.73
C LYS A 450 0.26 -11.25 19.61
N GLY A 451 -0.32 -10.95 18.43
CA GLY A 451 -1.03 -9.69 18.20
C GLY A 451 -2.29 -9.55 19.06
N ARG A 452 -3.08 -10.64 19.18
CA ARG A 452 -4.27 -10.68 20.06
C ARG A 452 -3.89 -10.45 21.52
N GLN A 453 -2.91 -11.20 22.00
CA GLN A 453 -2.43 -11.07 23.37
C GLN A 453 -1.87 -9.65 23.65
N LEU A 454 -1.15 -9.04 22.70
CA LEU A 454 -0.70 -7.66 22.86
C LEU A 454 -1.90 -6.70 23.08
N LEU A 455 -2.98 -6.87 22.31
CA LEU A 455 -4.17 -6.05 22.49
C LEU A 455 -4.86 -6.27 23.84
N ASP A 456 -4.78 -7.48 24.41
CA ASP A 456 -5.31 -7.74 25.77
C ASP A 456 -4.47 -7.10 26.87
N LEU A 457 -3.17 -6.83 26.59
CA LEU A 457 -2.19 -6.35 27.56
C LEU A 457 -1.99 -4.84 27.56
N VAL A 458 -2.36 -4.15 26.47
CA VAL A 458 -2.19 -2.69 26.37
C VAL A 458 -3.41 -1.94 26.91
N PRO A 459 -3.23 -0.73 27.47
CA PRO A 459 -4.34 0.15 27.86
C PRO A 459 -5.36 0.37 26.75
N VAL A 460 -6.62 0.55 27.13
CA VAL A 460 -7.73 0.68 26.18
C VAL A 460 -7.53 1.85 25.22
N ASP A 461 -7.08 2.99 25.72
CA ASP A 461 -6.89 4.22 24.94
C ASP A 461 -5.90 4.03 23.79
N LEU A 462 -4.85 3.21 24.00
CA LEU A 462 -3.88 2.89 22.95
C LEU A 462 -4.44 1.99 21.84
N LYS A 463 -5.62 1.39 22.03
CA LYS A 463 -6.28 0.55 21.01
C LYS A 463 -7.19 1.34 20.09
N THR A 464 -7.52 2.58 20.46
CA THR A 464 -8.54 3.37 19.78
C THR A 464 -7.94 4.49 18.91
N PRO A 465 -8.57 4.84 17.78
CA PRO A 465 -8.12 5.96 16.94
C PRO A 465 -8.33 7.33 17.62
N GLU A 466 -9.24 7.43 18.58
CA GLU A 466 -9.65 8.67 19.26
C GLU A 466 -8.46 9.35 19.95
N LEU A 467 -7.58 8.57 20.57
CA LEU A 467 -6.33 9.08 21.15
C LEU A 467 -5.50 9.83 20.11
N THR A 468 -5.31 9.21 18.94
CA THR A 468 -4.56 9.83 17.83
C THR A 468 -5.24 11.09 17.33
N ALA A 469 -6.55 11.09 17.16
CA ALA A 469 -7.33 12.26 16.74
C ALA A 469 -7.21 13.41 17.75
N SER A 470 -7.29 13.11 19.05
CA SER A 470 -7.10 14.10 20.13
C SER A 470 -5.69 14.73 20.06
N TRP A 471 -4.66 13.91 19.85
CA TRP A 471 -3.30 14.44 19.73
C TRP A 471 -3.13 15.32 18.50
N GLU A 472 -3.62 14.91 17.33
CA GLU A 472 -3.52 15.73 16.11
C GLU A 472 -4.22 17.09 16.27
N LYS A 473 -5.34 17.14 17.02
CA LYS A 473 -6.00 18.40 17.37
C LYS A 473 -5.10 19.28 18.24
N LYS A 474 -4.52 18.73 19.33
CA LYS A 474 -3.57 19.47 20.20
C LYS A 474 -2.34 19.94 19.40
N LEU A 475 -1.80 19.11 18.50
CA LEU A 475 -0.68 19.47 17.64
C LEU A 475 -1.03 20.60 16.64
N LEU A 476 -2.25 20.60 16.12
CA LEU A 476 -2.77 21.70 15.32
C LEU A 476 -2.90 22.99 16.15
N ASP A 477 -3.32 22.90 17.40
CA ASP A 477 -3.39 24.06 18.29
C ASP A 477 -1.99 24.61 18.61
N ILE A 478 -0.98 23.76 18.76
CA ILE A 478 0.44 24.19 18.86
C ILE A 478 0.87 24.93 17.60
N SER A 479 0.59 24.40 16.41
CA SER A 479 0.97 25.06 15.15
C SER A 479 0.31 26.43 14.94
N LYS A 480 -0.84 26.66 15.58
CA LYS A 480 -1.57 27.93 15.59
C LYS A 480 -1.19 28.86 16.77
N GLY A 481 -0.25 28.45 17.62
CA GLY A 481 0.15 29.20 18.81
C GLY A 481 -0.89 29.22 19.95
N LYS A 482 -1.94 28.37 19.89
CA LYS A 482 -2.99 28.29 20.91
C LYS A 482 -2.63 27.41 22.09
N LEU A 483 -1.70 26.48 21.92
CA LEU A 483 -1.21 25.55 22.94
C LEU A 483 0.33 25.57 22.97
N SER A 484 0.90 25.58 24.18
CA SER A 484 2.36 25.46 24.35
C SER A 484 2.86 24.04 24.07
N LYS A 485 3.97 23.91 23.33
CA LYS A 485 4.67 22.64 23.16
C LYS A 485 4.95 21.97 24.52
N ASN A 486 5.43 22.74 25.50
CA ASN A 486 5.85 22.20 26.79
C ASN A 486 4.66 21.64 27.58
N THR A 487 3.51 22.29 27.55
CA THR A 487 2.28 21.78 28.16
C THR A 487 1.92 20.41 27.57
N PHE A 488 1.87 20.31 26.24
CA PHE A 488 1.57 19.04 25.58
C PHE A 488 2.58 17.94 25.93
N ILE A 489 3.86 18.23 25.94
CA ILE A 489 4.91 17.24 26.27
C ILE A 489 4.82 16.79 27.74
N ASN A 490 4.46 17.68 28.66
CA ASN A 490 4.25 17.30 30.07
C ASN A 490 3.04 16.39 30.22
N ASP A 491 1.90 16.71 29.55
CA ASP A 491 0.74 15.81 29.50
C ASP A 491 1.17 14.40 29.01
N MET A 492 2.03 14.33 27.97
CA MET A 492 2.49 13.06 27.42
C MET A 492 3.42 12.30 28.37
N LYS A 493 4.24 12.99 29.14
CA LYS A 493 5.08 12.35 30.16
C LYS A 493 4.23 11.75 31.28
N ASP A 494 3.20 12.47 31.73
CA ASP A 494 2.31 11.98 32.79
C ASP A 494 1.46 10.80 32.27
N TYR A 495 0.88 10.91 31.08
CA TYR A 495 0.21 9.78 30.42
C TYR A 495 1.13 8.56 30.24
N SER A 496 2.43 8.78 29.93
CA SER A 496 3.40 7.69 29.85
C SER A 496 3.63 6.99 31.19
N LYS A 497 3.62 7.73 32.30
CA LYS A 497 3.71 7.14 33.65
C LYS A 497 2.48 6.30 33.96
N ASP A 498 1.29 6.81 33.63
CA ASP A 498 0.03 6.09 33.84
C ASP A 498 0.00 4.77 33.07
N ILE A 499 0.40 4.76 31.80
CA ILE A 499 0.56 3.53 30.99
C ILE A 499 1.51 2.54 31.68
N VAL A 500 2.66 3.01 32.15
CA VAL A 500 3.65 2.12 32.81
C VAL A 500 3.08 1.54 34.10
N LEU A 501 2.37 2.34 34.91
CA LEU A 501 1.72 1.88 36.14
C LEU A 501 0.60 0.88 35.84
N GLU A 502 -0.26 1.15 34.88
CA GLU A 502 -1.34 0.24 34.47
C GLU A 502 -0.78 -1.10 34.00
N VAL A 503 0.22 -1.07 33.11
CA VAL A 503 0.91 -2.29 32.66
C VAL A 503 1.55 -3.01 33.86
N LYS A 504 2.24 -2.33 34.76
CA LYS A 504 2.90 -2.93 35.93
C LYS A 504 1.90 -3.61 36.86
N ASN A 505 0.74 -3.03 37.09
CA ASN A 505 -0.28 -3.50 38.04
C ASN A 505 -1.27 -4.50 37.41
N SER A 506 -1.25 -4.72 36.10
CA SER A 506 -2.13 -5.66 35.43
C SER A 506 -1.84 -7.11 35.86
N ASP A 507 -2.88 -7.90 36.13
CA ASP A 507 -2.79 -9.34 36.44
C ASP A 507 -2.76 -10.23 35.20
N ASN A 508 -2.88 -9.65 34.01
CA ASN A 508 -2.86 -10.37 32.75
C ASN A 508 -1.54 -11.10 32.53
N LYS A 509 -1.60 -12.25 31.86
CA LYS A 509 -0.44 -13.10 31.56
C LYS A 509 -0.25 -13.20 30.05
N PHE A 510 0.99 -13.20 29.60
CA PHE A 510 1.37 -13.48 28.22
C PHE A 510 1.77 -14.94 28.06
N LYS A 511 1.19 -15.64 27.08
CA LYS A 511 1.56 -17.03 26.75
C LYS A 511 2.46 -17.02 25.51
N HIS A 512 3.66 -17.54 25.65
CA HIS A 512 4.58 -17.65 24.53
C HIS A 512 4.15 -18.76 23.57
N ASP A 513 3.83 -18.43 22.32
CA ASP A 513 3.46 -19.42 21.28
C ASP A 513 4.63 -20.34 20.91
N ASN A 514 5.86 -19.92 21.18
CA ASN A 514 7.08 -20.66 20.95
C ASN A 514 7.59 -21.40 22.20
N LEU A 515 6.75 -21.54 23.23
CA LEU A 515 7.06 -22.33 24.39
C LEU A 515 7.16 -23.81 24.00
N THR A 516 8.26 -24.44 24.36
CA THR A 516 8.48 -25.87 24.09
C THR A 516 8.23 -26.72 25.34
N LYS A 517 8.14 -28.03 25.17
CA LYS A 517 8.08 -28.98 26.28
C LYS A 517 9.47 -29.18 26.95
N ASN A 518 10.53 -28.59 26.39
CA ASN A 518 11.86 -28.72 26.98
C ASN A 518 11.96 -27.92 28.28
N ARG A 519 12.54 -28.54 29.29
CA ARG A 519 12.83 -27.88 30.56
C ARG A 519 14.24 -27.30 30.55
N CYS A 520 14.40 -26.15 31.18
CA CYS A 520 15.71 -25.55 31.40
C CYS A 520 16.53 -26.43 32.38
N PRO A 521 17.75 -26.82 32.04
CA PRO A 521 18.57 -27.63 32.92
C PRO A 521 18.98 -26.93 34.21
N GLU A 522 19.02 -25.59 34.22
CA GLU A 522 19.44 -24.80 35.38
C GLU A 522 18.31 -24.48 36.36
N CYS A 523 17.12 -24.09 35.86
CA CYS A 523 16.03 -23.60 36.71
C CYS A 523 14.73 -24.40 36.60
N GLY A 524 14.67 -25.44 35.74
CA GLY A 524 13.49 -26.29 35.55
C GLY A 524 12.30 -25.66 34.83
N LYS A 525 12.31 -24.33 34.54
CA LYS A 525 11.28 -23.64 33.78
C LYS A 525 11.29 -24.08 32.32
N PHE A 526 10.24 -23.76 31.56
CA PHE A 526 10.17 -24.14 30.16
C PHE A 526 11.14 -23.31 29.29
N MET A 527 11.47 -23.85 28.12
CA MET A 527 12.33 -23.17 27.16
C MET A 527 11.54 -22.72 25.93
N LEU A 528 11.88 -21.55 25.41
CA LEU A 528 11.31 -20.93 24.23
C LEU A 528 12.18 -21.25 23.00
N GLU A 529 11.58 -21.72 21.91
CA GLU A 529 12.28 -21.85 20.63
C GLU A 529 12.32 -20.49 19.93
N VAL A 530 13.52 -19.95 19.70
CA VAL A 530 13.72 -18.66 19.03
C VAL A 530 14.61 -18.78 17.79
N ASN A 531 14.32 -17.97 16.78
CA ASN A 531 15.13 -17.87 15.58
C ASN A 531 16.24 -16.84 15.81
N GLY A 532 17.47 -17.31 15.99
CA GLY A 532 18.65 -16.45 16.05
C GLY A 532 19.27 -16.19 14.67
N LYS A 533 20.21 -15.24 14.60
CA LYS A 533 20.95 -14.94 13.35
C LYS A 533 21.70 -16.15 12.76
N LYS A 534 22.11 -17.09 13.61
CA LYS A 534 22.91 -18.27 13.25
C LYS A 534 22.08 -19.56 13.19
N GLY A 535 20.78 -19.53 13.46
CA GLY A 535 19.91 -20.68 13.51
C GLY A 535 18.94 -20.63 14.69
N LYS A 536 18.22 -21.72 14.91
CA LYS A 536 17.27 -21.83 16.03
C LYS A 536 17.96 -22.19 17.32
N MET A 537 17.48 -21.63 18.42
CA MET A 537 17.95 -21.93 19.76
C MET A 537 16.79 -22.05 20.74
N LEU A 538 16.99 -22.80 21.79
CA LEU A 538 16.16 -22.78 22.99
C LEU A 538 16.74 -21.77 23.97
N ILE A 539 15.91 -20.90 24.50
CA ILE A 539 16.26 -19.97 25.58
C ILE A 539 15.31 -20.21 26.75
N CYS A 540 15.79 -20.09 27.97
CA CYS A 540 14.94 -20.17 29.14
C CYS A 540 13.86 -19.08 29.09
N GLU A 541 12.62 -19.39 29.46
CA GLU A 541 11.54 -18.41 29.60
C GLU A 541 11.84 -17.37 30.69
N ASP A 542 12.67 -17.75 31.65
CA ASP A 542 13.16 -16.85 32.68
C ASP A 542 14.39 -16.06 32.19
N ARG A 543 14.24 -14.74 32.15
CA ARG A 543 15.31 -13.82 31.71
C ARG A 543 16.53 -13.84 32.63
N GLU A 544 16.31 -14.08 33.91
CA GLU A 544 17.42 -14.08 34.89
C GLU A 544 18.27 -15.33 34.77
N CYS A 545 17.69 -16.43 34.28
CA CYS A 545 18.39 -17.70 34.11
C CYS A 545 19.43 -17.71 32.98
N ASN A 546 19.25 -16.91 31.93
CA ASN A 546 20.15 -16.76 30.78
C ASN A 546 20.55 -18.04 30.02
N THR A 547 20.01 -19.21 30.35
CA THR A 547 20.34 -20.49 29.72
C THR A 547 19.90 -20.52 28.27
N ARG A 548 20.81 -20.93 27.38
CA ARG A 548 20.58 -21.01 25.92
C ARG A 548 21.15 -22.32 25.37
N LYS A 549 20.39 -23.00 24.50
CA LYS A 549 20.83 -24.20 23.78
C LYS A 549 20.58 -24.02 22.29
N THR A 550 21.59 -24.16 21.45
CA THR A 550 21.42 -24.11 19.98
C THR A 550 20.84 -25.43 19.50
N ILE A 551 19.74 -25.40 18.73
CA ILE A 551 19.07 -26.58 18.16
C ILE A 551 19.22 -26.70 16.64
N SER A 552 19.55 -25.61 15.96
CA SER A 552 19.93 -25.63 14.55
C SER A 552 20.94 -24.55 14.19
N GLN A 553 21.68 -24.78 13.13
CA GLN A 553 22.66 -23.81 12.61
C GLN A 553 22.43 -23.57 11.12
N VAL A 554 22.22 -22.30 10.74
CA VAL A 554 22.17 -21.89 9.33
C VAL A 554 23.56 -22.00 8.74
N THR A 555 23.68 -22.77 7.65
CA THR A 555 24.96 -23.00 6.98
C THR A 555 25.05 -22.20 5.67
N ASN A 556 26.22 -22.14 5.08
CA ASN A 556 26.41 -21.58 3.73
C ASN A 556 26.03 -22.54 2.61
N SER A 557 25.73 -23.79 2.94
CA SER A 557 25.26 -24.78 1.98
C SER A 557 23.87 -24.43 1.47
N ARG A 558 23.64 -24.65 0.17
CA ARG A 558 22.36 -24.33 -0.47
C ARG A 558 21.54 -25.59 -0.75
N CYS A 559 20.24 -25.45 -0.61
CA CYS A 559 19.28 -26.50 -0.94
C CYS A 559 19.31 -26.83 -2.44
N PRO A 560 19.40 -28.09 -2.85
CA PRO A 560 19.39 -28.46 -4.26
C PRO A 560 18.06 -28.13 -4.96
N ASN A 561 16.94 -28.09 -4.22
CA ASN A 561 15.61 -27.88 -4.78
C ASN A 561 15.25 -26.39 -4.94
N CYS A 562 15.60 -25.52 -3.97
CA CYS A 562 15.14 -24.14 -3.95
C CYS A 562 16.26 -23.10 -3.74
N HIS A 563 17.53 -23.54 -3.69
CA HIS A 563 18.75 -22.72 -3.54
C HIS A 563 18.82 -21.83 -2.28
N LYS A 564 17.88 -21.96 -1.35
CA LYS A 564 17.94 -21.30 -0.03
C LYS A 564 19.03 -21.95 0.84
N LYS A 565 19.53 -21.20 1.84
CA LYS A 565 20.50 -21.74 2.80
C LYS A 565 19.89 -22.89 3.58
N LEU A 566 20.67 -23.94 3.82
CA LEU A 566 20.28 -25.10 4.61
C LEU A 566 20.53 -24.87 6.10
N GLU A 567 19.62 -25.37 6.93
CA GLU A 567 19.81 -25.46 8.38
C GLU A 567 20.29 -26.87 8.76
N LEU A 568 21.34 -26.93 9.53
CA LEU A 568 21.84 -28.17 10.15
C LEU A 568 21.21 -28.33 11.52
N ARG A 569 20.49 -29.43 11.75
CA ARG A 569 19.79 -29.77 13.00
C ARG A 569 20.32 -31.07 13.59
N GLY A 570 20.13 -31.24 14.91
CA GLY A 570 20.53 -32.43 15.65
C GLY A 570 21.95 -32.38 16.19
N GLU A 571 22.34 -33.43 16.90
CA GLU A 571 23.64 -33.58 17.56
C GLU A 571 24.31 -34.89 17.08
N GLY A 572 25.64 -34.94 17.14
CA GLY A 572 26.44 -36.10 16.78
C GLY A 572 26.26 -36.55 15.33
N GLU A 573 26.17 -37.89 15.13
CA GLU A 573 26.02 -38.50 13.81
C GLU A 573 24.60 -38.35 13.23
N GLY A 574 23.61 -38.04 14.06
CA GLY A 574 22.21 -37.82 13.68
C GLY A 574 21.95 -36.46 13.03
N ARG A 575 22.98 -35.64 12.75
CA ARG A 575 22.81 -34.32 12.16
C ARG A 575 22.17 -34.38 10.78
N LEU A 576 21.18 -33.52 10.57
CA LEU A 576 20.33 -33.47 9.39
C LEU A 576 20.28 -32.06 8.81
N PHE A 577 20.55 -31.91 7.53
CA PHE A 577 20.22 -30.70 6.80
C PHE A 577 18.73 -30.61 6.51
N THR A 578 18.13 -29.47 6.77
CA THR A 578 16.70 -29.19 6.51
C THR A 578 16.55 -27.87 5.75
N CYS A 579 15.50 -27.76 4.93
CA CYS A 579 15.14 -26.56 4.20
C CYS A 579 13.64 -26.24 4.38
N SER A 580 13.29 -24.97 4.29
CA SER A 580 11.89 -24.50 4.32
C SER A 580 11.01 -25.06 3.18
N CYS A 581 11.60 -25.57 2.09
CA CYS A 581 10.90 -26.24 0.99
C CYS A 581 10.57 -27.72 1.27
N GLY A 582 10.88 -28.24 2.46
CA GLY A 582 10.68 -29.64 2.82
C GLY A 582 11.88 -30.55 2.57
N TYR A 583 12.93 -30.09 1.92
CA TYR A 583 14.14 -30.86 1.69
C TYR A 583 14.81 -31.27 3.00
N ARG A 584 15.23 -32.56 3.10
CA ARG A 584 15.95 -33.13 4.25
C ARG A 584 17.04 -34.06 3.76
N GLU A 585 18.25 -33.96 4.33
CA GLU A 585 19.39 -34.83 3.98
C GLU A 585 20.29 -35.03 5.19
N LYS A 586 20.72 -36.27 5.49
CA LYS A 586 21.70 -36.53 6.56
C LYS A 586 23.04 -35.86 6.25
N LEU A 587 23.73 -35.36 7.27
CA LEU A 587 25.04 -34.72 7.09
C LEU A 587 26.06 -35.65 6.40
N SER A 588 26.04 -36.95 6.73
CA SER A 588 26.90 -37.96 6.10
C SER A 588 26.63 -38.08 4.59
N SER A 589 25.35 -38.17 4.19
CA SER A 589 24.94 -38.25 2.79
C SER A 589 25.28 -36.97 2.02
N PHE A 590 25.07 -35.81 2.65
CA PHE A 590 25.43 -34.51 2.08
C PHE A 590 26.94 -34.41 1.81
N ASN A 591 27.76 -34.85 2.77
CA ASN A 591 29.21 -34.82 2.64
C ASN A 591 29.68 -35.77 1.51
N LYS A 592 29.08 -36.97 1.41
CA LYS A 592 29.37 -37.94 0.35
C LYS A 592 29.01 -37.34 -1.02
N ARG A 593 27.82 -36.78 -1.18
CA ARG A 593 27.43 -36.12 -2.42
C ARG A 593 28.36 -34.96 -2.80
N LYS A 594 28.76 -34.13 -1.81
CA LYS A 594 29.72 -33.04 -2.08
C LYS A 594 31.12 -33.52 -2.47
N GLN A 595 31.55 -34.68 -1.97
CA GLN A 595 32.80 -35.30 -2.40
C GLN A 595 32.71 -35.80 -3.86
N GLU A 596 31.58 -36.44 -4.22
CA GLU A 596 31.28 -36.88 -5.57
C GLU A 596 31.17 -35.70 -6.56
N GLU A 597 30.53 -34.59 -6.12
CA GLU A 597 30.47 -33.36 -6.94
C GLU A 597 31.84 -32.69 -7.14
N LYS A 598 32.73 -32.77 -6.16
CA LYS A 598 34.10 -32.26 -6.28
C LYS A 598 34.99 -33.12 -7.21
N GLN A 599 34.66 -34.39 -7.37
CA GLN A 599 35.35 -35.29 -8.32
C GLN A 599 34.88 -35.09 -9.77
N LYS A 600 33.72 -34.49 -9.98
CA LYS A 600 33.26 -34.06 -11.31
C LYS A 600 33.97 -32.74 -11.63
N ALA A 601 34.62 -32.68 -12.81
CA ALA A 601 35.35 -31.50 -13.27
C ALA A 601 34.63 -30.19 -13.01
N SER A 602 35.26 -29.25 -12.33
CA SER A 602 34.64 -27.96 -11.98
C SER A 602 34.53 -27.09 -13.25
N LYS A 603 33.57 -26.18 -13.31
CA LYS A 603 33.51 -25.15 -14.38
C LYS A 603 34.81 -24.37 -14.53
N LYS A 604 35.62 -24.31 -13.49
CA LYS A 604 36.93 -23.67 -13.48
C LYS A 604 37.96 -24.51 -14.23
N ASP A 605 37.90 -25.84 -14.06
CA ASP A 605 38.78 -26.78 -14.76
C ASP A 605 38.40 -26.86 -16.23
N VAL A 606 37.10 -26.87 -16.56
CA VAL A 606 36.61 -26.81 -17.95
C VAL A 606 37.01 -25.49 -18.62
N ASN A 607 36.84 -24.35 -17.93
CA ASN A 607 37.28 -23.05 -18.47
C ASN A 607 38.80 -22.95 -18.60
N GLN A 608 39.56 -23.58 -17.70
CA GLN A 608 41.00 -23.61 -17.79
C GLN A 608 41.48 -24.53 -18.93
N TYR A 609 40.80 -25.67 -19.14
CA TYR A 609 41.01 -26.54 -20.28
C TYR A 609 40.66 -25.86 -21.62
N LEU A 610 39.53 -25.16 -21.70
CA LEU A 610 39.14 -24.37 -22.88
C LEU A 610 40.09 -23.19 -23.14
N LYS A 611 40.59 -22.51 -22.10
CA LYS A 611 41.63 -21.48 -22.24
C LYS A 611 42.95 -22.04 -22.74
N ASN A 612 43.31 -23.24 -22.32
CA ASN A 612 44.52 -23.90 -22.79
C ASN A 612 44.38 -24.42 -24.23
N GLN A 613 43.18 -24.87 -24.63
CA GLN A 613 42.90 -25.21 -26.04
C GLN A 613 42.95 -23.98 -26.94
N ASN A 614 42.39 -22.86 -26.52
CA ASN A 614 42.43 -21.60 -27.28
C ASN A 614 43.85 -21.03 -27.38
N LYS A 615 44.73 -21.24 -26.39
CA LYS A 615 46.15 -20.86 -26.48
C LYS A 615 46.92 -21.68 -27.53
N ASN A 616 46.50 -22.90 -27.79
CA ASN A 616 47.13 -23.77 -28.81
C ASN A 616 46.56 -23.57 -30.22
N GLN A 617 45.54 -22.73 -30.39
CA GLN A 617 44.95 -22.36 -31.67
C GLN A 617 45.33 -20.95 -32.17
N GLU A 618 46.13 -20.18 -31.42
CA GLU A 618 46.60 -18.87 -31.85
C GLU A 618 47.86 -18.95 -32.75
N THR A 619 47.77 -19.72 -33.84
CA THR A 619 48.66 -19.58 -35.01
C THR A 619 47.83 -19.70 -36.29
N PHE A 620 46.81 -18.88 -36.42
CA PHE A 620 46.21 -18.56 -37.72
C PHE A 620 46.18 -17.04 -37.86
N ASN A 621 47.08 -16.53 -38.70
CA ASN A 621 47.13 -15.12 -39.12
C ASN A 621 45.78 -14.71 -39.70
N ASN A 622 45.09 -13.81 -39.02
CA ASN A 622 43.86 -13.19 -39.51
C ASN A 622 44.21 -11.79 -40.07
N PRO A 623 44.20 -11.59 -41.39
CA PRO A 623 44.53 -10.32 -42.03
C PRO A 623 43.60 -9.14 -41.60
N PHE A 624 42.42 -9.42 -41.05
CA PHE A 624 41.49 -8.43 -40.57
C PHE A 624 41.90 -7.83 -39.22
N ALA A 625 42.61 -8.53 -38.36
CA ALA A 625 43.08 -8.02 -37.07
C ALA A 625 44.23 -7.02 -37.24
N GLU A 626 45.09 -7.18 -38.25
CA GLU A 626 46.16 -6.21 -38.58
C GLU A 626 45.62 -4.92 -39.21
N ALA A 627 44.52 -4.98 -39.96
CA ALA A 627 43.88 -3.80 -40.54
C ALA A 627 43.20 -2.94 -39.47
N LEU A 628 42.58 -3.55 -38.43
CA LEU A 628 41.95 -2.84 -37.30
C LEU A 628 42.96 -2.23 -36.32
N ALA A 629 44.13 -2.82 -36.15
CA ALA A 629 45.23 -2.27 -35.35
C ALA A 629 45.84 -1.01 -36.01
N LYS A 630 45.89 -0.95 -37.32
CA LYS A 630 46.39 0.22 -38.08
C LYS A 630 45.39 1.40 -38.11
N LEU A 631 44.10 1.17 -37.85
CA LEU A 631 43.06 2.22 -37.75
C LEU A 631 42.95 2.86 -36.37
N LYS A 632 43.53 2.25 -35.33
CA LYS A 632 43.50 2.82 -33.95
C LYS A 632 44.67 3.74 -33.63
N ASN A 633 45.64 3.90 -34.53
CA ASN A 633 46.82 4.76 -34.38
C ASN A 633 46.87 5.91 -35.42
N LYS A 634 45.74 6.40 -35.85
CA LYS A 634 45.59 7.69 -36.54
C LYS A 634 44.63 8.58 -35.83
#